data_f67fc3f07c3afeee131b96159e8571c1
#
_entry.id   f67fc3f07c3afeee131b96159e8571c1
#
_cell.length_a   1.000
_cell.length_b   1.000
_cell.length_c   1.000
_cell.angle_alpha   90.00
_cell.angle_beta   90.00
_cell.angle_gamma   90.00
#
_symmetry.space_group_name_H-M   'P 1'
#
loop_
_entity.id
_entity.type
_entity.pdbx_description
1 polymer ?
#
loop_
_entity_poly.entity_id
_entity_poly.type
_entity_poly.pdbx_seq_one_letter_code
_entity_poly.pdbx_strand_id
1 'polypeptide(L)'
;MLILTLLTLSACGMTMTEKDFENQTPKLVLEDYFSGNLVATGLFEDRFGNIRTQFTVDITGTFDGKTLTLDENFVYSDQSTEFRRWVIEKTGPNSYSGTTENAIGEALGTASGNSFHWTYKFRLNVGDDVWKVKFDDWMVLQPNGVLLNKATVYRWGIKIGTVFLSFRKQAAVEAADGEPARLAS
;
A
#
# COMPACT_ATOMS: atom_id res chain seq x y z
N MET A 1 15.54 -16.65 -55.24
CA MET A 1 15.19 -17.31 -53.96
C MET A 1 15.53 -16.33 -52.86
N LEU A 2 14.52 -15.60 -52.35
CA LEU A 2 14.72 -14.53 -51.35
C LEU A 2 14.48 -15.14 -49.97
N ILE A 3 15.54 -15.26 -49.16
CA ILE A 3 15.40 -15.77 -47.77
C ILE A 3 15.00 -14.61 -46.90
N LEU A 4 13.72 -14.62 -46.46
CA LEU A 4 13.16 -13.68 -45.52
C LEU A 4 13.56 -14.13 -44.09
N THR A 5 14.61 -13.50 -43.55
CA THR A 5 15.05 -13.77 -42.17
C THR A 5 14.08 -13.10 -41.20
N LEU A 6 13.24 -13.91 -40.55
CA LEU A 6 12.31 -13.46 -39.51
C LEU A 6 13.10 -13.16 -38.22
N LEU A 7 13.39 -11.88 -37.94
CA LEU A 7 13.93 -11.46 -36.65
C LEU A 7 12.81 -11.61 -35.58
N THR A 8 12.89 -12.64 -34.78
CA THR A 8 12.09 -12.74 -33.54
C THR A 8 12.66 -11.79 -32.51
N LEU A 9 12.04 -10.62 -32.32
CA LEU A 9 12.27 -9.78 -31.14
C LEU A 9 11.71 -10.52 -29.93
N SER A 10 12.57 -11.23 -29.19
CA SER A 10 12.26 -11.68 -27.83
C SER A 10 12.29 -10.44 -26.93
N ALA A 11 11.16 -9.79 -26.74
CA ALA A 11 10.97 -8.84 -25.67
C ALA A 11 10.97 -9.61 -24.36
N CYS A 12 12.15 -9.85 -23.75
CA CYS A 12 12.26 -10.21 -22.34
C CYS A 12 11.78 -9.01 -21.54
N GLY A 13 10.50 -8.95 -21.25
CA GLY A 13 9.96 -8.09 -20.21
C GLY A 13 10.54 -8.54 -18.88
N MET A 14 11.59 -7.86 -18.39
CA MET A 14 12.08 -8.10 -17.03
C MET A 14 10.99 -7.67 -16.08
N THR A 15 10.41 -8.65 -15.38
CA THR A 15 9.44 -8.39 -14.30
C THR A 15 10.23 -7.82 -13.12
N MET A 16 9.75 -6.73 -12.53
CA MET A 16 10.31 -6.12 -11.33
C MET A 16 10.26 -7.13 -10.16
N THR A 17 11.36 -7.21 -9.43
CA THR A 17 11.55 -8.12 -8.29
C THR A 17 12.07 -7.37 -7.07
N GLU A 18 11.97 -7.94 -5.89
CA GLU A 18 12.50 -7.37 -4.65
C GLU A 18 14.02 -7.13 -4.72
N LYS A 19 14.73 -7.95 -5.51
CA LYS A 19 16.18 -7.82 -5.71
C LYS A 19 16.58 -6.50 -6.39
N ASP A 20 15.72 -5.93 -7.20
CA ASP A 20 15.98 -4.67 -7.89
C ASP A 20 16.08 -3.47 -6.90
N PHE A 21 15.60 -3.66 -5.66
CA PHE A 21 15.58 -2.65 -4.60
C PHE A 21 16.61 -2.90 -3.50
N GLU A 22 17.34 -4.01 -3.50
CA GLU A 22 18.19 -4.47 -2.40
C GLU A 22 19.16 -3.38 -1.86
N ASN A 23 19.69 -2.53 -2.74
CA ASN A 23 20.64 -1.48 -2.41
C ASN A 23 20.03 -0.07 -2.43
N GLN A 24 18.71 0.03 -2.57
CA GLN A 24 18.02 1.33 -2.62
C GLN A 24 17.82 1.90 -1.21
N THR A 25 17.87 3.23 -1.11
CA THR A 25 17.70 3.98 0.14
C THR A 25 16.65 5.08 0.01
N PRO A 26 16.06 5.53 1.15
CA PRO A 26 16.24 5.08 2.53
C PRO A 26 15.66 3.68 2.75
N LYS A 27 16.26 2.87 3.64
CA LYS A 27 15.73 1.53 3.92
C LYS A 27 14.32 1.61 4.53
N LEU A 28 13.39 0.83 3.99
CA LEU A 28 12.05 0.69 4.53
C LEU A 28 12.03 -0.42 5.59
N VAL A 29 11.70 -0.06 6.82
CA VAL A 29 11.36 -0.98 7.92
C VAL A 29 9.88 -0.76 8.19
N LEU A 30 9.08 -1.79 7.97
CA LEU A 30 7.62 -1.66 7.90
C LEU A 30 7.03 -1.19 9.23
N GLU A 31 7.45 -1.83 10.33
CA GLU A 31 7.03 -1.51 11.68
C GLU A 31 7.43 -0.10 12.12
N ASP A 32 8.59 0.40 11.71
CA ASP A 32 9.05 1.77 12.02
C ASP A 32 8.26 2.80 11.21
N TYR A 33 8.00 2.50 9.93
CA TYR A 33 7.29 3.42 9.06
C TYR A 33 5.83 3.56 9.46
N PHE A 34 5.14 2.45 9.72
CA PHE A 34 3.71 2.47 9.98
C PHE A 34 3.33 2.67 11.45
N SER A 35 4.27 2.71 12.39
CA SER A 35 3.97 3.06 13.79
C SER A 35 3.58 4.54 13.95
N GLY A 36 2.50 4.81 14.69
CA GLY A 36 1.95 6.14 14.93
C GLY A 36 0.83 6.50 13.94
N ASN A 37 0.60 7.79 13.76
CA ASN A 37 -0.47 8.29 12.90
C ASN A 37 0.07 8.64 11.51
N LEU A 38 -0.65 8.16 10.50
CA LEU A 38 -0.37 8.44 9.09
C LEU A 38 -1.65 8.87 8.39
N VAL A 39 -1.49 9.57 7.28
CA VAL A 39 -2.54 9.81 6.32
C VAL A 39 -2.12 9.27 4.96
N ALA A 40 -3.05 8.64 4.26
CA ALA A 40 -2.86 8.29 2.87
C ALA A 40 -3.92 8.93 2.00
N THR A 41 -3.55 9.22 0.77
CA THR A 41 -4.47 9.65 -0.29
C THR A 41 -4.29 8.73 -1.48
N GLY A 42 -5.37 8.35 -2.12
CA GLY A 42 -5.28 7.41 -3.22
C GLY A 42 -6.45 7.47 -4.20
N LEU A 43 -6.28 6.71 -5.25
CA LEU A 43 -7.29 6.51 -6.28
C LEU A 43 -7.23 5.08 -6.84
N PHE A 44 -8.35 4.64 -7.40
CA PHE A 44 -8.41 3.43 -8.21
C PHE A 44 -8.64 3.81 -9.67
N GLU A 45 -7.74 3.33 -10.54
CA GLU A 45 -7.82 3.44 -11.98
C GLU A 45 -8.18 2.07 -12.58
N ASP A 46 -9.19 2.03 -13.43
CA ASP A 46 -9.54 0.80 -14.14
C ASP A 46 -8.51 0.45 -15.24
N ARG A 47 -8.63 -0.73 -15.83
CA ARG A 47 -7.71 -1.21 -16.87
C ARG A 47 -7.69 -0.36 -18.14
N PHE A 48 -8.65 0.54 -18.32
CA PHE A 48 -8.77 1.44 -19.48
C PHE A 48 -8.22 2.83 -19.20
N GLY A 49 -7.69 3.07 -17.98
CA GLY A 49 -7.13 4.36 -17.56
C GLY A 49 -8.15 5.34 -16.97
N ASN A 50 -9.38 4.90 -16.69
CA ASN A 50 -10.37 5.77 -16.07
C ASN A 50 -10.25 5.73 -14.54
N ILE A 51 -10.17 6.90 -13.90
CA ILE A 51 -10.27 7.04 -12.46
C ILE A 51 -11.72 6.75 -12.05
N ARG A 52 -11.92 5.72 -11.23
CA ARG A 52 -13.24 5.25 -10.79
C ARG A 52 -13.62 5.74 -9.41
N THR A 53 -12.62 5.88 -8.52
CA THR A 53 -12.84 6.41 -7.18
C THR A 53 -11.57 7.06 -6.66
N GLN A 54 -11.74 7.98 -5.73
CA GLN A 54 -10.67 8.62 -4.96
C GLN A 54 -11.02 8.47 -3.49
N PHE A 55 -10.00 8.43 -2.63
CA PHE A 55 -10.21 8.26 -1.19
C PHE A 55 -9.04 8.82 -0.38
N THR A 56 -9.33 9.10 0.87
CA THR A 56 -8.34 9.36 1.91
C THR A 56 -8.42 8.28 2.97
N VAL A 57 -7.33 8.04 3.68
CA VAL A 57 -7.26 7.05 4.76
C VAL A 57 -6.53 7.64 5.93
N ASP A 58 -7.20 7.71 7.07
CA ASP A 58 -6.54 7.96 8.36
C ASP A 58 -6.09 6.63 8.95
N ILE A 59 -4.81 6.52 9.28
CA ILE A 59 -4.18 5.27 9.70
C ILE A 59 -3.57 5.46 11.07
N THR A 60 -3.90 4.55 11.99
CA THR A 60 -3.21 4.43 13.27
C THR A 60 -2.48 3.10 13.33
N GLY A 61 -1.15 3.16 13.39
CA GLY A 61 -0.30 1.98 13.49
C GLY A 61 0.23 1.77 14.90
N THR A 62 0.14 0.55 15.40
CA THR A 62 0.68 0.14 16.72
C THR A 62 1.57 -1.07 16.53
N PHE A 63 2.78 -1.02 17.10
CA PHE A 63 3.71 -2.14 17.10
C PHE A 63 4.03 -2.56 18.54
N ASP A 64 3.81 -3.82 18.88
CA ASP A 64 4.01 -4.37 20.22
C ASP A 64 5.34 -5.09 20.42
N GLY A 65 6.24 -4.99 19.43
CA GLY A 65 7.54 -5.69 19.38
C GLY A 65 7.48 -6.99 18.55
N LYS A 66 6.29 -7.46 18.15
CA LYS A 66 6.08 -8.64 17.32
C LYS A 66 5.09 -8.39 16.20
N THR A 67 3.98 -7.75 16.52
CA THR A 67 2.83 -7.56 15.64
C THR A 67 2.63 -6.07 15.36
N LEU A 68 2.52 -5.73 14.10
CA LEU A 68 2.10 -4.41 13.64
C LEU A 68 0.60 -4.46 13.33
N THR A 69 -0.19 -3.68 14.06
CA THR A 69 -1.62 -3.49 13.79
C THR A 69 -1.83 -2.15 13.11
N LEU A 70 -2.54 -2.14 11.99
CA LEU A 70 -2.92 -0.92 11.27
C LEU A 70 -4.43 -0.79 11.28
N ASP A 71 -4.95 0.25 11.91
CA ASP A 71 -6.34 0.65 11.85
C ASP A 71 -6.51 1.72 10.78
N GLU A 72 -7.24 1.41 9.73
CA GLU A 72 -7.41 2.22 8.53
C GLU A 72 -8.86 2.69 8.41
N ASN A 73 -9.09 4.01 8.45
CA ASN A 73 -10.39 4.62 8.25
C ASN A 73 -10.42 5.30 6.88
N PHE A 74 -11.14 4.71 5.95
CA PHE A 74 -11.31 5.22 4.59
C PHE A 74 -12.47 6.20 4.51
N VAL A 75 -12.27 7.27 3.74
CA VAL A 75 -13.33 8.17 3.28
C VAL A 75 -13.23 8.28 1.77
N TYR A 76 -14.26 7.83 1.07
CA TYR A 76 -14.33 7.84 -0.39
C TYR A 76 -14.92 9.14 -0.93
N SER A 77 -14.72 9.42 -2.23
CA SER A 77 -15.22 10.63 -2.90
C SER A 77 -16.74 10.76 -2.90
N ASP A 78 -17.48 9.67 -2.74
CA ASP A 78 -18.93 9.63 -2.59
C ASP A 78 -19.40 9.76 -1.12
N GLN A 79 -18.49 10.10 -0.20
CA GLN A 79 -18.69 10.22 1.25
C GLN A 79 -18.97 8.89 1.97
N SER A 80 -18.91 7.75 1.29
CA SER A 80 -18.94 6.46 1.97
C SER A 80 -17.66 6.23 2.78
N THR A 81 -17.75 5.40 3.80
CA THR A 81 -16.64 5.10 4.70
C THR A 81 -16.43 3.60 4.81
N GLU A 82 -15.20 3.18 5.05
CA GLU A 82 -14.83 1.79 5.34
C GLU A 82 -13.80 1.79 6.46
N PHE A 83 -13.92 0.83 7.38
CA PHE A 83 -12.88 0.53 8.37
C PHE A 83 -12.19 -0.77 7.98
N ARG A 84 -10.86 -0.80 8.10
CA ARG A 84 -10.08 -2.01 7.86
C ARG A 84 -8.98 -2.11 8.90
N ARG A 85 -8.82 -3.29 9.50
CA ARG A 85 -7.71 -3.60 10.38
C ARG A 85 -6.82 -4.65 9.75
N TRP A 86 -5.55 -4.32 9.59
CA TRP A 86 -4.51 -5.28 9.29
C TRP A 86 -3.78 -5.69 10.56
N VAL A 87 -3.51 -6.98 10.68
CA VAL A 87 -2.63 -7.56 11.71
C VAL A 87 -1.48 -8.21 10.96
N ILE A 88 -0.27 -7.67 11.13
CA ILE A 88 0.92 -8.01 10.35
C ILE A 88 2.00 -8.53 11.30
N GLU A 89 2.48 -9.75 11.06
CA GLU A 89 3.56 -10.36 11.81
C GLU A 89 4.84 -10.42 10.97
N LYS A 90 5.98 -10.13 11.61
CA LYS A 90 7.30 -10.34 11.02
C LYS A 90 7.69 -11.79 11.13
N THR A 91 7.77 -12.50 10.01
CA THR A 91 8.03 -13.94 9.92
C THR A 91 9.50 -14.27 9.64
N GLY A 92 10.30 -13.24 9.32
CA GLY A 92 11.74 -13.38 9.09
C GLY A 92 12.42 -12.00 9.02
N PRO A 93 13.71 -11.92 8.73
CA PRO A 93 14.45 -10.64 8.69
C PRO A 93 13.83 -9.59 7.79
N ASN A 94 13.26 -10.01 6.67
CA ASN A 94 12.62 -9.15 5.67
C ASN A 94 11.24 -9.66 5.23
N SER A 95 10.71 -10.69 5.89
CA SER A 95 9.47 -11.37 5.50
C SER A 95 8.36 -11.06 6.49
N TYR A 96 7.14 -10.90 5.98
CA TYR A 96 5.96 -10.56 6.75
C TYR A 96 4.77 -11.39 6.29
N SER A 97 3.89 -11.73 7.22
CA SER A 97 2.54 -12.23 6.90
C SER A 97 1.52 -11.32 7.56
N GLY A 98 0.31 -11.23 6.97
CA GLY A 98 -0.74 -10.41 7.54
C GLY A 98 -2.12 -10.87 7.17
N THR A 99 -3.07 -10.48 8.00
CA THR A 99 -4.48 -10.80 7.85
C THR A 99 -5.35 -9.56 8.03
N THR A 100 -6.50 -9.56 7.38
CA THR A 100 -7.60 -8.61 7.60
C THR A 100 -8.92 -9.34 7.33
N GLU A 101 -10.05 -8.80 7.77
CA GLU A 101 -11.38 -9.43 7.68
C GLU A 101 -11.72 -9.91 6.25
N ASN A 102 -11.43 -9.06 5.25
CA ASN A 102 -11.76 -9.36 3.86
C ASN A 102 -10.66 -10.13 3.10
N ALA A 103 -9.52 -10.42 3.73
CA ALA A 103 -8.48 -11.25 3.13
C ALA A 103 -8.94 -12.70 2.97
N ILE A 104 -8.44 -13.37 1.94
CA ILE A 104 -8.65 -14.80 1.69
C ILE A 104 -7.31 -15.49 1.91
N GLY A 105 -7.14 -16.06 3.11
CA GLY A 105 -5.87 -16.57 3.58
C GLY A 105 -4.93 -15.44 4.02
N GLU A 106 -3.65 -15.75 4.19
CA GLU A 106 -2.65 -14.78 4.58
C GLU A 106 -2.17 -13.96 3.39
N ALA A 107 -1.89 -12.70 3.64
CA ALA A 107 -1.10 -11.85 2.78
C ALA A 107 0.38 -12.10 3.07
N LEU A 108 1.21 -12.12 2.03
CA LEU A 108 2.65 -12.35 2.16
C LEU A 108 3.43 -11.15 1.64
N GLY A 109 4.41 -10.72 2.41
CA GLY A 109 5.21 -9.54 2.09
C GLY A 109 6.70 -9.72 2.28
N THR A 110 7.47 -8.99 1.47
CA THR A 110 8.93 -8.96 1.53
C THR A 110 9.42 -7.53 1.43
N ALA A 111 10.23 -7.11 2.41
CA ALA A 111 10.95 -5.83 2.37
C ALA A 111 12.31 -6.00 1.69
N SER A 112 12.71 -5.02 0.87
CA SER A 112 14.02 -5.02 0.22
C SER A 112 14.46 -3.57 -0.06
N GLY A 113 15.57 -3.15 0.53
CA GLY A 113 16.03 -1.77 0.43
C GLY A 113 14.94 -0.78 0.83
N ASN A 114 14.51 0.09 -0.09
CA ASN A 114 13.45 1.06 0.13
C ASN A 114 12.06 0.56 -0.28
N SER A 115 11.90 -0.72 -0.60
CA SER A 115 10.63 -1.27 -1.08
C SER A 115 10.02 -2.30 -0.13
N PHE A 116 8.71 -2.49 -0.28
CA PHE A 116 7.94 -3.58 0.29
C PHE A 116 6.98 -4.11 -0.78
N HIS A 117 7.09 -5.41 -1.07
CA HIS A 117 6.21 -6.11 -2.01
C HIS A 117 5.23 -6.96 -1.24
N TRP A 118 3.94 -6.78 -1.49
CA TRP A 118 2.85 -7.38 -0.75
C TRP A 118 1.87 -8.06 -1.70
N THR A 119 1.56 -9.34 -1.50
CA THR A 119 0.59 -10.06 -2.32
C THR A 119 -0.49 -10.69 -1.46
N TYR A 120 -1.75 -10.51 -1.87
CA TYR A 120 -2.88 -11.07 -1.14
C TYR A 120 -4.12 -11.26 -2.02
N LYS A 121 -5.02 -12.13 -1.58
CA LYS A 121 -6.36 -12.28 -2.14
C LYS A 121 -7.36 -11.59 -1.23
N PHE A 122 -8.39 -10.98 -1.83
CA PHE A 122 -9.31 -10.12 -1.10
C PHE A 122 -10.74 -10.26 -1.63
N ARG A 123 -11.72 -10.14 -0.73
CA ARG A 123 -13.13 -10.00 -1.08
C ARG A 123 -13.45 -8.52 -1.20
N LEU A 124 -13.68 -8.06 -2.42
CA LEU A 124 -13.98 -6.66 -2.72
C LEU A 124 -15.47 -6.53 -3.01
N ASN A 125 -16.16 -5.64 -2.28
CA ASN A 125 -17.55 -5.30 -2.58
C ASN A 125 -17.58 -4.39 -3.82
N VAL A 126 -18.37 -4.76 -4.83
CA VAL A 126 -18.53 -4.01 -6.08
C VAL A 126 -20.02 -3.95 -6.41
N GLY A 127 -20.67 -2.84 -6.06
CA GLY A 127 -22.12 -2.76 -6.06
C GLY A 127 -22.71 -3.81 -5.12
N ASP A 128 -23.65 -4.62 -5.63
CA ASP A 128 -24.30 -5.72 -4.89
C ASP A 128 -23.49 -7.03 -4.93
N ASP A 129 -22.35 -7.07 -5.64
CA ASP A 129 -21.54 -8.26 -5.82
C ASP A 129 -20.32 -8.29 -4.90
N VAL A 130 -19.83 -9.50 -4.58
CA VAL A 130 -18.53 -9.71 -3.91
C VAL A 130 -17.54 -10.35 -4.89
N TRP A 131 -16.51 -9.60 -5.24
CA TRP A 131 -15.48 -10.08 -6.14
C TRP A 131 -14.28 -10.63 -5.37
N LYS A 132 -13.83 -11.82 -5.76
CA LYS A 132 -12.54 -12.34 -5.30
C LYS A 132 -11.46 -11.82 -6.25
N VAL A 133 -10.56 -11.01 -5.71
CA VAL A 133 -9.46 -10.38 -6.47
C VAL A 133 -8.12 -10.75 -5.85
N LYS A 134 -7.04 -10.61 -6.64
CA LYS A 134 -5.66 -10.69 -6.15
C LYS A 134 -5.05 -9.30 -6.28
N PHE A 135 -4.39 -8.85 -5.22
CA PHE A 135 -3.53 -7.68 -5.21
C PHE A 135 -2.07 -8.10 -5.38
N ASP A 136 -1.35 -7.33 -6.18
CA ASP A 136 0.10 -7.34 -6.35
C ASP A 136 0.56 -5.91 -6.09
N ASP A 137 1.14 -5.70 -4.92
CA ASP A 137 1.19 -4.41 -4.25
C ASP A 137 2.65 -4.05 -3.95
N TRP A 138 3.12 -2.97 -4.54
CA TRP A 138 4.46 -2.44 -4.39
C TRP A 138 4.43 -1.10 -3.68
N MET A 139 5.15 -1.01 -2.58
CA MET A 139 5.40 0.22 -1.84
C MET A 139 6.86 0.62 -1.97
N VAL A 140 7.15 1.91 -2.20
CA VAL A 140 8.51 2.42 -2.36
C VAL A 140 8.69 3.70 -1.56
N LEU A 141 9.56 3.64 -0.54
CA LEU A 141 9.88 4.78 0.32
C LEU A 141 10.76 5.77 -0.42
N GLN A 142 10.31 7.02 -0.46
CA GLN A 142 11.03 8.11 -1.11
C GLN A 142 11.97 8.81 -0.12
N PRO A 143 13.03 9.51 -0.59
CA PRO A 143 13.97 10.24 0.27
C PRO A 143 13.31 11.29 1.17
N ASN A 144 12.16 11.83 0.80
CA ASN A 144 11.39 12.81 1.56
C ASN A 144 10.42 12.19 2.58
N GLY A 145 10.50 10.87 2.82
CA GLY A 145 9.66 10.15 3.76
C GLY A 145 8.25 9.80 3.25
N VAL A 146 7.91 10.16 2.02
CA VAL A 146 6.66 9.72 1.38
C VAL A 146 6.80 8.26 0.95
N LEU A 147 5.83 7.40 1.30
CA LEU A 147 5.74 6.04 0.79
C LEU A 147 4.73 6.02 -0.36
N LEU A 148 5.22 5.72 -1.55
CA LEU A 148 4.37 5.55 -2.72
C LEU A 148 3.98 4.10 -2.88
N ASN A 149 2.71 3.87 -3.18
CA ASN A 149 2.15 2.54 -3.36
C ASN A 149 1.48 2.41 -4.72
N LYS A 150 1.69 1.27 -5.35
CA LYS A 150 1.05 0.84 -6.58
C LYS A 150 0.59 -0.59 -6.43
N ALA A 151 -0.69 -0.82 -6.24
CA ALA A 151 -1.30 -2.13 -6.12
C ALA A 151 -2.05 -2.50 -7.41
N THR A 152 -1.54 -3.47 -8.15
CA THR A 152 -2.23 -4.01 -9.34
C THR A 152 -3.28 -5.02 -8.91
N VAL A 153 -4.50 -4.86 -9.40
CA VAL A 153 -5.65 -5.68 -9.05
C VAL A 153 -5.98 -6.63 -10.19
N TYR A 154 -6.05 -7.92 -9.86
CA TYR A 154 -6.38 -8.98 -10.81
C TYR A 154 -7.65 -9.71 -10.40
N ARG A 155 -8.48 -10.06 -11.41
CA ARG A 155 -9.61 -10.99 -11.27
C ARG A 155 -9.48 -12.07 -12.33
N TRP A 156 -9.51 -13.35 -11.94
CA TRP A 156 -9.28 -14.49 -12.84
C TRP A 156 -8.00 -14.40 -13.68
N GLY A 157 -6.93 -13.83 -13.10
CA GLY A 157 -5.65 -13.64 -13.79
C GLY A 157 -5.58 -12.43 -14.74
N ILE A 158 -6.69 -11.72 -14.94
CA ILE A 158 -6.76 -10.53 -15.80
C ILE A 158 -6.63 -9.28 -14.94
N LYS A 159 -5.74 -8.34 -15.30
CA LYS A 159 -5.66 -7.03 -14.68
C LYS A 159 -6.98 -6.28 -14.87
N ILE A 160 -7.61 -5.85 -13.77
CA ILE A 160 -8.85 -5.07 -13.80
C ILE A 160 -8.62 -3.60 -13.43
N GLY A 161 -7.50 -3.28 -12.80
CA GLY A 161 -7.14 -1.91 -12.46
C GLY A 161 -5.90 -1.81 -11.61
N THR A 162 -5.63 -0.60 -11.12
CA THR A 162 -4.51 -0.28 -10.24
C THR A 162 -4.97 0.69 -9.17
N VAL A 163 -4.61 0.42 -7.93
CA VAL A 163 -4.72 1.39 -6.83
C VAL A 163 -3.39 2.11 -6.70
N PHE A 164 -3.44 3.41 -6.59
CA PHE A 164 -2.30 4.26 -6.25
C PHE A 164 -2.56 4.92 -4.90
N LEU A 165 -1.57 4.87 -3.99
CA LEU A 165 -1.61 5.58 -2.72
C LEU A 165 -0.30 6.32 -2.49
N SER A 166 -0.41 7.38 -1.69
CA SER A 166 0.70 8.12 -1.14
C SER A 166 0.49 8.23 0.36
N PHE A 167 1.38 7.62 1.15
CA PHE A 167 1.34 7.67 2.61
C PHE A 167 2.30 8.72 3.13
N ARG A 168 1.90 9.40 4.21
CA ARG A 168 2.74 10.34 4.95
C ARG A 168 2.50 10.19 6.44
N LYS A 169 3.56 10.27 7.23
CA LYS A 169 3.40 10.42 8.68
C LYS A 169 2.75 11.77 8.97
N GLN A 170 1.78 11.76 9.88
CA GLN A 170 1.28 13.01 10.45
C GLN A 170 2.31 13.52 11.47
N ALA A 171 2.62 14.81 11.42
CA ALA A 171 3.39 15.41 12.48
C ALA A 171 2.63 15.23 13.81
N ALA A 172 3.35 14.86 14.87
CA ALA A 172 2.75 14.91 16.21
C ALA A 172 2.21 16.33 16.40
N VAL A 173 0.92 16.46 16.70
CA VAL A 173 0.36 17.72 17.14
C VAL A 173 1.02 17.97 18.50
N GLU A 174 2.08 18.81 18.53
CA GLU A 174 2.53 19.37 19.80
C GLU A 174 1.31 20.06 20.41
N ALA A 175 0.87 19.55 21.57
CA ALA A 175 -0.14 20.24 22.35
C ALA A 175 0.42 21.65 22.58
N ALA A 176 -0.18 22.64 21.94
CA ALA A 176 0.10 24.02 22.23
C ALA A 176 -0.33 24.21 23.70
N ASP A 177 0.66 24.18 24.60
CA ASP A 177 0.47 24.62 25.97
C ASP A 177 0.02 26.09 25.88
N GLY A 178 -1.30 26.27 25.87
CA GLY A 178 -1.96 27.55 25.91
C GLY A 178 -1.71 28.20 27.27
N GLU A 179 -0.62 28.91 27.37
CA GLU A 179 -0.46 29.90 28.44
C GLU A 179 -1.52 30.97 28.23
N PRO A 180 -2.47 31.13 29.19
CA PRO A 180 -3.47 32.20 29.08
C PRO A 180 -2.77 33.55 29.14
N ALA A 181 -2.88 34.33 28.08
CA ALA A 181 -2.44 35.71 28.05
C ALA A 181 -3.05 36.46 29.24
N ARG A 182 -2.22 36.83 30.23
CA ARG A 182 -2.60 37.75 31.30
C ARG A 182 -2.85 39.12 30.65
N LEU A 183 -4.12 39.48 30.56
CA LEU A 183 -4.52 40.88 30.32
C LEU A 183 -4.01 41.72 31.49
N ALA A 184 -3.01 42.51 31.24
CA ALA A 184 -2.60 43.59 32.15
C ALA A 184 -3.65 44.70 32.09
N SER A 185 -4.20 45.01 33.23
CA SER A 185 -5.09 46.14 33.51
C SER A 185 -4.36 47.49 33.38
#